data_59e4ef49f2e07278ebe4069274f7fa0d
#
_entry.id   59e4ef49f2e07278ebe4069274f7fa0d
#
_cell.length_a   1.000
_cell.length_b   1.000
_cell.length_c   1.000
_cell.angle_alpha   90.00
_cell.angle_beta   90.00
_cell.angle_gamma   90.00
#
_symmetry.space_group_name_H-M   'P 1'
#
loop_
_entity.id
_entity.type
_entity.pdbx_description
1 polymer ?
#
loop_
_entity_poly.entity_id
_entity_poly.type
_entity_poly.pdbx_seq_one_letter_code
_entity_poly.pdbx_strand_id
1 'polypeptide(L)'
;MNSRILQFSAHFILIIGVLIMVVPIWIAFASSTHENTAIITEGMKWGIGDKFFENYNEVLNRKGGFSQEITATSMFINSFIMAFGIATVKVIISAMSAYAIVYFRFKLATPIFWLIFITLLVPLEVRILPSYQIVSDLNLTNSYTGLVLPLVASATATFFFRQFYMSVPDELLEAAKLDGANSWKFFVDFLLPLSKTMIAAMFIFMFVYGYSQYLWPLIMTTDEKYWTVVMGMKIIFQESYEGGNLPRVAERFSYIILSMI
;
A
#
# COMPACT_ATOMS: atom_id res chain seq x y z
N MET A 1 -33.28 10.65 -25.83
CA MET A 1 -32.44 9.43 -25.99
C MET A 1 -32.82 8.45 -24.90
N ASN A 2 -33.19 7.22 -25.23
CA ASN A 2 -33.79 6.24 -24.30
C ASN A 2 -32.78 5.95 -23.14
N SER A 3 -33.19 6.11 -21.89
CA SER A 3 -32.34 5.87 -20.69
C SER A 3 -31.69 4.47 -20.72
N ARG A 4 -32.36 3.48 -21.29
CA ARG A 4 -31.84 2.11 -21.47
C ARG A 4 -30.63 2.03 -22.40
N ILE A 5 -30.66 2.82 -23.51
CA ILE A 5 -29.55 2.84 -24.49
C ILE A 5 -28.31 3.50 -23.84
N LEU A 6 -28.50 4.58 -23.09
CA LEU A 6 -27.43 5.23 -22.36
C LEU A 6 -26.81 4.31 -21.29
N GLN A 7 -27.62 3.57 -20.54
CA GLN A 7 -27.15 2.60 -19.56
C GLN A 7 -26.40 1.46 -20.25
N PHE A 8 -26.90 0.93 -21.35
CA PHE A 8 -26.22 -0.13 -22.08
C PHE A 8 -24.88 0.32 -22.66
N SER A 9 -24.83 1.50 -23.28
CA SER A 9 -23.54 2.04 -23.77
C SER A 9 -22.54 2.32 -22.65
N ALA A 10 -22.99 2.81 -21.49
CA ALA A 10 -22.13 3.01 -20.32
C ALA A 10 -21.54 1.68 -19.80
N HIS A 11 -22.38 0.64 -19.64
CA HIS A 11 -21.89 -0.68 -19.24
C HIS A 11 -20.94 -1.30 -20.26
N PHE A 12 -21.21 -1.15 -21.55
CA PHE A 12 -20.35 -1.64 -22.62
C PHE A 12 -18.95 -1.00 -22.57
N ILE A 13 -18.90 0.32 -22.42
CA ILE A 13 -17.62 1.05 -22.28
C ILE A 13 -16.85 0.60 -21.02
N LEU A 14 -17.56 0.44 -19.90
CA LEU A 14 -16.95 -0.04 -18.65
C LEU A 14 -16.40 -1.46 -18.78
N ILE A 15 -17.15 -2.37 -19.42
CA ILE A 15 -16.70 -3.75 -19.66
C ILE A 15 -15.44 -3.77 -20.54
N ILE A 16 -15.42 -2.99 -21.64
CA ILE A 16 -14.21 -2.88 -22.47
C ILE A 16 -13.03 -2.35 -21.66
N GLY A 17 -13.23 -1.31 -20.86
CA GLY A 17 -12.18 -0.76 -20.01
C GLY A 17 -11.63 -1.80 -19.02
N VAL A 18 -12.50 -2.57 -18.39
CA VAL A 18 -12.10 -3.67 -17.49
C VAL A 18 -11.34 -4.75 -18.24
N LEU A 19 -11.80 -5.18 -19.41
CA LEU A 19 -11.12 -6.19 -20.23
C LEU A 19 -9.72 -5.75 -20.64
N ILE A 20 -9.54 -4.49 -21.05
CA ILE A 20 -8.22 -3.94 -21.40
C ILE A 20 -7.25 -4.02 -20.20
N MET A 21 -7.74 -3.76 -18.99
CA MET A 21 -6.92 -3.83 -17.77
C MET A 21 -6.63 -5.27 -17.30
N VAL A 22 -7.61 -6.17 -17.46
CA VAL A 22 -7.50 -7.56 -16.99
C VAL A 22 -6.65 -8.42 -17.92
N VAL A 23 -6.69 -8.16 -19.25
CA VAL A 23 -5.96 -8.98 -20.24
C VAL A 23 -4.46 -9.12 -19.93
N PRO A 24 -3.67 -8.06 -19.67
CA PRO A 24 -2.25 -8.23 -19.36
C PRO A 24 -2.02 -9.02 -18.06
N ILE A 25 -2.87 -8.84 -17.05
CA ILE A 25 -2.81 -9.60 -15.80
C ILE A 25 -3.12 -11.07 -16.05
N TRP A 26 -4.14 -11.35 -16.87
CA TRP A 26 -4.49 -12.71 -17.26
C TRP A 26 -3.36 -13.40 -18.02
N ILE A 27 -2.75 -12.73 -19.00
CA ILE A 27 -1.61 -13.27 -19.75
C ILE A 27 -0.43 -13.56 -18.82
N ALA A 28 -0.13 -12.66 -17.88
CA ALA A 28 0.91 -12.88 -16.88
C ALA A 28 0.60 -14.09 -15.99
N PHE A 29 -0.66 -14.20 -15.51
CA PHE A 29 -1.12 -15.34 -14.72
C PHE A 29 -1.07 -16.64 -15.54
N ALA A 30 -1.61 -16.68 -16.74
CA ALA A 30 -1.58 -17.86 -17.59
C ALA A 30 -0.13 -18.29 -17.89
N SER A 31 0.73 -17.34 -18.24
CA SER A 31 2.15 -17.62 -18.50
C SER A 31 2.88 -18.15 -17.26
N SER A 32 2.55 -17.67 -16.06
CA SER A 32 3.16 -18.14 -14.81
C SER A 32 2.91 -19.63 -14.52
N THR A 33 1.92 -20.22 -15.18
CA THR A 33 1.53 -21.64 -14.98
C THR A 33 2.19 -22.62 -15.96
N HIS A 34 3.07 -22.12 -16.84
CA HIS A 34 3.74 -22.93 -17.85
C HIS A 34 5.21 -23.16 -17.52
N GLU A 35 5.81 -24.12 -18.24
CA GLU A 35 7.24 -24.35 -18.20
C GLU A 35 8.00 -23.16 -18.81
N ASN A 36 9.15 -22.85 -18.24
CA ASN A 36 9.98 -21.71 -18.65
C ASN A 36 10.40 -21.75 -20.12
N THR A 37 10.78 -22.95 -20.58
CA THR A 37 11.15 -23.24 -21.99
C THR A 37 10.01 -22.93 -22.95
N ALA A 38 8.77 -23.29 -22.61
CA ALA A 38 7.59 -23.06 -23.45
C ALA A 38 7.28 -21.57 -23.62
N ILE A 39 7.53 -20.75 -22.59
CA ILE A 39 7.33 -19.30 -22.68
C ILE A 39 8.41 -18.64 -23.54
N ILE A 40 9.66 -19.11 -23.43
CA ILE A 40 10.80 -18.55 -24.17
C ILE A 40 10.68 -18.87 -25.66
N THR A 41 10.26 -20.09 -26.00
CA THR A 41 10.22 -20.56 -27.42
C THR A 41 8.94 -20.16 -28.15
N GLU A 42 7.81 -20.18 -27.46
CA GLU A 42 6.49 -19.99 -28.09
C GLU A 42 5.84 -18.65 -27.68
N GLY A 43 6.44 -17.88 -26.76
CA GLY A 43 5.91 -16.63 -26.27
C GLY A 43 4.89 -16.78 -25.14
N MET A 44 4.27 -15.65 -24.77
CA MET A 44 3.29 -15.58 -23.67
C MET A 44 2.06 -16.43 -23.94
N LYS A 45 1.51 -17.04 -22.90
CA LYS A 45 0.42 -18.01 -22.99
C LYS A 45 -0.93 -17.37 -22.58
N TRP A 46 -1.99 -17.82 -23.25
CA TRP A 46 -3.38 -17.44 -22.96
C TRP A 46 -4.13 -18.47 -22.12
N GLY A 47 -3.76 -19.75 -22.24
CA GLY A 47 -4.35 -20.85 -21.49
C GLY A 47 -3.59 -21.12 -20.19
N ILE A 48 -4.22 -21.81 -19.25
CA ILE A 48 -3.59 -22.26 -18.00
C ILE A 48 -2.77 -23.53 -18.28
N GLY A 49 -1.54 -23.57 -17.79
CA GLY A 49 -0.66 -24.73 -17.83
C GLY A 49 -0.75 -25.60 -16.58
N ASP A 50 0.13 -26.59 -16.51
CA ASP A 50 0.18 -27.63 -15.45
C ASP A 50 1.22 -27.34 -14.37
N LYS A 51 2.05 -26.29 -14.53
CA LYS A 51 3.18 -25.97 -13.65
C LYS A 51 2.85 -24.94 -12.54
N PHE A 52 1.59 -24.67 -12.29
CA PHE A 52 1.17 -23.67 -11.28
C PHE A 52 1.83 -23.92 -9.92
N PHE A 53 1.59 -25.09 -9.32
CA PHE A 53 2.11 -25.35 -7.97
C PHE A 53 3.63 -25.40 -7.90
N GLU A 54 4.28 -25.91 -8.93
CA GLU A 54 5.74 -26.01 -9.01
C GLU A 54 6.38 -24.62 -9.05
N ASN A 55 5.96 -23.77 -10.01
CA ASN A 55 6.50 -22.43 -10.19
C ASN A 55 6.27 -21.52 -8.98
N TYR A 56 5.06 -21.56 -8.38
CA TYR A 56 4.73 -20.74 -7.22
C TYR A 56 5.47 -21.20 -5.96
N ASN A 57 5.59 -22.51 -5.74
CA ASN A 57 6.36 -23.04 -4.62
C ASN A 57 7.86 -22.73 -4.77
N GLU A 58 8.40 -22.84 -5.98
CA GLU A 58 9.78 -22.48 -6.26
C GLU A 58 10.07 -21.02 -5.96
N VAL A 59 9.21 -20.11 -6.43
CA VAL A 59 9.34 -18.67 -6.16
C VAL A 59 9.29 -18.34 -4.68
N LEU A 60 8.33 -18.92 -3.93
CA LEU A 60 8.16 -18.62 -2.51
C LEU A 60 9.35 -19.09 -1.65
N ASN A 61 9.95 -20.24 -2.01
CA ASN A 61 11.00 -20.85 -1.23
C ASN A 61 12.42 -20.57 -1.78
N ARG A 62 12.49 -19.94 -2.95
CA ARG A 62 13.78 -19.63 -3.56
C ARG A 62 14.54 -18.64 -2.70
N LYS A 63 15.76 -18.97 -2.41
CA LYS A 63 16.70 -18.06 -1.78
C LYS A 63 17.24 -17.07 -2.81
N GLY A 64 17.28 -15.83 -2.46
CA GLY A 64 17.75 -14.74 -3.31
C GLY A 64 18.53 -13.72 -2.50
N GLY A 65 18.89 -12.60 -3.13
CA GLY A 65 19.71 -11.57 -2.53
C GLY A 65 21.22 -11.87 -2.64
N PHE A 66 22.05 -10.97 -2.15
CA PHE A 66 23.50 -11.11 -2.16
C PHE A 66 23.98 -12.23 -1.22
N SER A 67 23.30 -12.40 -0.08
CA SER A 67 23.58 -13.47 0.90
C SER A 67 22.95 -14.81 0.52
N GLN A 68 22.01 -14.83 -0.44
CA GLN A 68 21.17 -15.97 -0.78
C GLN A 68 20.41 -16.57 0.44
N GLU A 69 20.12 -15.76 1.42
CA GLU A 69 19.40 -16.19 2.63
C GLU A 69 17.94 -15.75 2.65
N ILE A 70 17.61 -14.65 1.94
CA ILE A 70 16.25 -14.12 1.92
C ILE A 70 15.39 -14.87 0.90
N THR A 71 14.14 -15.17 1.28
CA THR A 71 13.14 -15.78 0.42
C THR A 71 12.05 -14.80 0.04
N ALA A 72 11.33 -15.06 -1.06
CA ALA A 72 10.18 -14.25 -1.43
C ALA A 72 9.15 -14.22 -0.28
N THR A 73 8.93 -15.34 0.40
CA THR A 73 8.03 -15.41 1.57
C THR A 73 8.41 -14.40 2.66
N SER A 74 9.71 -14.29 3.01
CA SER A 74 10.14 -13.29 3.99
C SER A 74 9.97 -11.86 3.50
N MET A 75 10.18 -11.59 2.20
CA MET A 75 9.91 -10.28 1.61
C MET A 75 8.42 -9.91 1.65
N PHE A 76 7.51 -10.86 1.44
CA PHE A 76 6.06 -10.66 1.59
C PHE A 76 5.69 -10.31 3.03
N ILE A 77 6.24 -11.05 3.99
CA ILE A 77 6.01 -10.77 5.42
C ILE A 77 6.53 -9.38 5.79
N ASN A 78 7.72 -9.00 5.34
CA ASN A 78 8.28 -7.67 5.58
C ASN A 78 7.41 -6.57 4.99
N SER A 79 6.94 -6.73 3.75
CA SER A 79 6.02 -5.79 3.11
C SER A 79 4.71 -5.66 3.86
N PHE A 80 4.16 -6.79 4.33
CA PHE A 80 2.93 -6.79 5.11
C PHE A 80 3.13 -6.05 6.45
N ILE A 81 4.20 -6.36 7.20
CA ILE A 81 4.51 -5.69 8.48
C ILE A 81 4.66 -4.18 8.27
N MET A 82 5.43 -3.77 7.25
CA MET A 82 5.63 -2.36 6.93
C MET A 82 4.30 -1.69 6.54
N ALA A 83 3.56 -2.25 5.60
CA ALA A 83 2.31 -1.68 5.11
C ALA A 83 1.24 -1.59 6.21
N PHE A 84 1.08 -2.66 7.00
CA PHE A 84 0.14 -2.71 8.12
C PHE A 84 0.50 -1.71 9.21
N GLY A 85 1.78 -1.62 9.56
CA GLY A 85 2.28 -0.65 10.54
C GLY A 85 2.04 0.79 10.09
N ILE A 86 2.39 1.12 8.84
CA ILE A 86 2.16 2.44 8.24
C ILE A 86 0.66 2.76 8.24
N ALA A 87 -0.20 1.87 7.73
CA ALA A 87 -1.63 2.10 7.62
C ALA A 87 -2.29 2.32 8.98
N THR A 88 -2.00 1.44 9.94
CA THR A 88 -2.58 1.51 11.28
C THR A 88 -2.24 2.83 11.97
N VAL A 89 -0.96 3.17 12.03
CA VAL A 89 -0.51 4.37 12.76
C VAL A 89 -0.96 5.65 12.04
N LYS A 90 -0.91 5.69 10.69
CA LYS A 90 -1.45 6.82 9.90
C LYS A 90 -2.92 7.06 10.18
N VAL A 91 -3.74 6.01 10.15
CA VAL A 91 -5.19 6.13 10.37
C VAL A 91 -5.48 6.65 11.77
N ILE A 92 -4.82 6.11 12.80
CA ILE A 92 -5.00 6.53 14.19
C ILE A 92 -4.62 8.00 14.36
N ILE A 93 -3.41 8.38 13.97
CA ILE A 93 -2.92 9.77 14.12
C ILE A 93 -3.80 10.74 13.33
N SER A 94 -4.18 10.38 12.09
CA SER A 94 -4.99 11.25 11.25
C SER A 94 -6.42 11.42 11.76
N ALA A 95 -7.04 10.36 12.27
CA ALA A 95 -8.36 10.44 12.87
C ALA A 95 -8.35 11.34 14.13
N MET A 96 -7.35 11.17 15.00
CA MET A 96 -7.19 12.01 16.21
C MET A 96 -6.88 13.46 15.85
N SER A 97 -6.01 13.71 14.87
CA SER A 97 -5.67 15.06 14.42
C SER A 97 -6.89 15.77 13.82
N ALA A 98 -7.62 15.08 12.96
CA ALA A 98 -8.86 15.62 12.38
C ALA A 98 -9.92 15.90 13.45
N TYR A 99 -10.05 15.00 14.43
CA TYR A 99 -10.93 15.20 15.58
C TYR A 99 -10.59 16.48 16.35
N ALA A 100 -9.33 16.69 16.67
CA ALA A 100 -8.88 17.90 17.35
C ALA A 100 -9.16 19.17 16.54
N ILE A 101 -8.88 19.13 15.23
CA ILE A 101 -9.08 20.29 14.33
C ILE A 101 -10.55 20.66 14.21
N VAL A 102 -11.47 19.70 14.15
CA VAL A 102 -12.90 19.96 13.94
C VAL A 102 -13.61 20.32 15.23
N TYR A 103 -13.39 19.56 16.31
CA TYR A 103 -14.25 19.64 17.49
C TYR A 103 -13.69 20.50 18.63
N PHE A 104 -12.36 20.72 18.74
CA PHE A 104 -11.81 21.51 19.86
C PHE A 104 -11.91 23.03 19.61
N ARG A 105 -12.27 23.48 18.41
CA ARG A 105 -12.54 24.90 18.06
C ARG A 105 -11.46 25.88 18.54
N PHE A 106 -10.19 25.47 18.59
CA PHE A 106 -9.09 26.36 18.99
C PHE A 106 -8.70 27.31 17.86
N LYS A 107 -8.16 28.50 18.22
CA LYS A 107 -7.89 29.60 17.26
C LYS A 107 -6.97 29.22 16.09
N LEU A 108 -6.05 28.27 16.29
CA LEU A 108 -5.09 27.84 15.27
C LEU A 108 -5.52 26.59 14.50
N ALA A 109 -6.75 26.07 14.70
CA ALA A 109 -7.22 24.85 14.04
C ALA A 109 -7.12 24.93 12.50
N THR A 110 -7.64 26.01 11.92
CA THR A 110 -7.59 26.23 10.48
C THR A 110 -6.16 26.46 9.93
N PRO A 111 -5.34 27.37 10.51
CA PRO A 111 -3.93 27.49 10.12
C PRO A 111 -3.14 26.19 10.20
N ILE A 112 -3.28 25.41 11.28
CA ILE A 112 -2.60 24.11 11.44
C ILE A 112 -3.07 23.12 10.37
N PHE A 113 -4.36 23.07 10.08
CA PHE A 113 -4.87 22.23 8.99
C PHE A 113 -4.21 22.58 7.65
N TRP A 114 -4.14 23.86 7.30
CA TRP A 114 -3.51 24.29 6.07
C TRP A 114 -2.00 24.01 6.03
N LEU A 115 -1.33 24.16 7.17
CA LEU A 115 0.09 23.80 7.29
C LEU A 115 0.30 22.31 7.03
N ILE A 116 -0.54 21.44 7.64
CA ILE A 116 -0.52 20.00 7.36
C ILE A 116 -0.81 19.73 5.87
N PHE A 117 -1.83 20.39 5.30
CA PHE A 117 -2.25 20.19 3.92
C PHE A 117 -1.16 20.58 2.91
N ILE A 118 -0.43 21.66 3.14
CA ILE A 118 0.68 22.11 2.29
C ILE A 118 1.79 21.04 2.22
N THR A 119 1.98 20.23 3.26
CA THR A 119 2.98 19.14 3.22
C THR A 119 2.69 18.08 2.15
N LEU A 120 1.45 18.00 1.61
CA LEU A 120 1.14 17.15 0.45
C LEU A 120 1.89 17.59 -0.83
N LEU A 121 2.24 18.86 -0.94
CA LEU A 121 2.94 19.40 -2.10
C LEU A 121 4.42 18.98 -2.13
N VAL A 122 4.95 18.51 -1.01
CA VAL A 122 6.35 18.07 -0.91
C VAL A 122 6.43 16.56 -1.22
N PRO A 123 6.99 16.18 -2.39
CA PRO A 123 7.14 14.76 -2.73
C PRO A 123 8.03 14.03 -1.72
N LEU A 124 7.82 12.72 -1.56
CA LEU A 124 8.63 11.88 -0.67
C LEU A 124 10.11 11.95 -1.06
N GLU A 125 10.40 11.97 -2.33
CA GLU A 125 11.74 11.97 -2.93
C GLU A 125 12.60 13.15 -2.45
N VAL A 126 11.99 14.32 -2.26
CA VAL A 126 12.69 15.53 -1.80
C VAL A 126 13.12 15.42 -0.33
N ARG A 127 12.28 14.79 0.49
CA ARG A 127 12.52 14.68 1.95
C ARG A 127 13.22 13.37 2.37
N ILE A 128 13.50 12.47 1.43
CA ILE A 128 14.02 11.14 1.74
C ILE A 128 15.41 11.22 2.40
N LEU A 129 16.33 12.05 1.88
CA LEU A 129 17.68 12.19 2.43
C LEU A 129 17.70 12.81 3.84
N PRO A 130 16.99 13.93 4.10
CA PRO A 130 16.87 14.43 5.48
C PRO A 130 16.23 13.43 6.44
N SER A 131 15.22 12.69 5.98
CA SER A 131 14.58 11.65 6.82
C SER A 131 15.52 10.49 7.11
N TYR A 132 16.33 10.06 6.12
CA TYR A 132 17.36 9.04 6.30
C TYR A 132 18.37 9.46 7.34
N GLN A 133 18.87 10.69 7.29
CA GLN A 133 19.84 11.18 8.26
C GLN A 133 19.30 11.09 9.69
N ILE A 134 18.06 11.55 9.93
CA ILE A 134 17.42 11.46 11.25
C ILE A 134 17.27 10.00 11.70
N VAL A 135 16.83 9.10 10.81
CA VAL A 135 16.68 7.68 11.12
C VAL A 135 18.02 7.03 11.44
N SER A 136 19.08 7.41 10.71
CA SER A 136 20.44 6.94 10.94
C SER A 136 21.00 7.44 12.27
N ASP A 137 20.84 8.72 12.60
CA ASP A 137 21.29 9.32 13.85
C ASP A 137 20.59 8.69 15.06
N LEU A 138 19.34 8.23 14.89
CA LEU A 138 18.58 7.49 15.90
C LEU A 138 18.91 5.99 15.94
N ASN A 139 19.82 5.49 15.10
CA ASN A 139 20.16 4.07 14.95
C ASN A 139 18.94 3.18 14.62
N LEU A 140 18.00 3.68 13.83
CA LEU A 140 16.79 2.98 13.40
C LEU A 140 16.87 2.41 11.97
N THR A 141 18.01 2.56 11.26
CA THR A 141 18.25 1.87 9.98
C THR A 141 18.21 0.35 10.19
N ASN A 142 17.88 -0.40 9.14
CA ASN A 142 17.73 -1.86 9.22
C ASN A 142 16.77 -2.31 10.35
N SER A 143 15.62 -1.65 10.47
CA SER A 143 14.59 -2.01 11.43
C SER A 143 13.18 -1.72 10.89
N TYR A 144 12.18 -2.46 11.38
CA TYR A 144 10.78 -2.17 11.07
C TYR A 144 10.34 -0.78 11.57
N THR A 145 10.90 -0.32 12.68
CA THR A 145 10.63 1.03 13.21
C THR A 145 11.10 2.10 12.24
N GLY A 146 12.30 1.98 11.67
CA GLY A 146 12.83 2.88 10.67
C GLY A 146 12.05 2.84 9.36
N LEU A 147 11.50 1.68 8.99
CA LEU A 147 10.65 1.54 7.82
C LEU A 147 9.26 2.18 8.01
N VAL A 148 8.70 2.15 9.22
CA VAL A 148 7.33 2.58 9.50
C VAL A 148 7.26 4.01 10.01
N LEU A 149 8.00 4.34 11.08
CA LEU A 149 7.81 5.56 11.86
C LEU A 149 7.92 6.86 11.04
N PRO A 150 8.89 7.05 10.14
CA PRO A 150 9.01 8.29 9.37
C PRO A 150 7.87 8.50 8.35
N LEU A 151 7.14 7.45 8.02
CA LEU A 151 6.03 7.50 7.06
C LEU A 151 4.63 7.61 7.71
N VAL A 152 4.52 7.66 9.04
CA VAL A 152 3.21 7.62 9.73
C VAL A 152 2.43 8.92 9.65
N ALA A 153 3.06 10.06 9.40
CA ALA A 153 2.36 11.31 9.18
C ALA A 153 1.64 11.30 7.80
N SER A 154 0.37 11.69 7.78
CA SER A 154 -0.42 11.72 6.56
C SER A 154 -1.38 12.90 6.50
N ALA A 155 -1.04 13.88 5.69
CA ALA A 155 -1.94 14.98 5.40
C ALA A 155 -3.18 14.51 4.62
N THR A 156 -3.03 13.56 3.70
CA THR A 156 -4.16 12.97 2.94
C THR A 156 -5.20 12.36 3.87
N ALA A 157 -4.79 11.47 4.78
CA ALA A 157 -5.73 10.83 5.70
C ALA A 157 -6.37 11.85 6.65
N THR A 158 -5.59 12.80 7.17
CA THR A 158 -6.10 13.88 8.02
C THR A 158 -7.14 14.74 7.28
N PHE A 159 -6.90 15.04 5.99
CA PHE A 159 -7.86 15.77 5.15
C PHE A 159 -9.17 15.00 5.01
N PHE A 160 -9.13 13.72 4.66
CA PHE A 160 -10.35 12.93 4.48
C PHE A 160 -11.13 12.74 5.78
N PHE A 161 -10.46 12.47 6.90
CA PHE A 161 -11.12 12.40 8.20
C PHE A 161 -11.73 13.74 8.60
N ARG A 162 -11.04 14.87 8.35
CA ARG A 162 -11.58 16.19 8.61
C ARG A 162 -12.85 16.45 7.79
N GLN A 163 -12.85 16.14 6.48
CA GLN A 163 -14.03 16.34 5.65
C GLN A 163 -15.22 15.48 6.14
N PHE A 164 -14.94 14.24 6.50
CA PHE A 164 -15.95 13.35 7.07
C PHE A 164 -16.50 13.91 8.38
N TYR A 165 -15.64 14.32 9.31
CA TYR A 165 -16.08 14.85 10.61
C TYR A 165 -16.86 16.15 10.49
N MET A 166 -16.54 17.00 9.51
CA MET A 166 -17.33 18.20 9.21
C MET A 166 -18.71 17.90 8.62
N SER A 167 -18.94 16.70 8.10
CA SER A 167 -20.26 16.27 7.61
C SER A 167 -21.14 15.66 8.69
N VAL A 168 -20.59 15.40 9.87
CA VAL A 168 -21.34 14.88 11.02
C VAL A 168 -22.15 16.03 11.64
N PRO A 169 -23.47 15.89 11.83
CA PRO A 169 -24.31 16.93 12.41
C PRO A 169 -23.87 17.34 13.83
N ASP A 170 -23.85 18.63 14.11
CA ASP A 170 -23.49 19.18 15.44
C ASP A 170 -24.45 18.70 16.54
N GLU A 171 -25.69 18.36 16.21
CA GLU A 171 -26.71 17.82 17.12
C GLU A 171 -26.27 16.52 17.80
N LEU A 172 -25.47 15.71 17.13
CA LEU A 172 -24.90 14.48 17.73
C LEU A 172 -23.90 14.80 18.85
N LEU A 173 -23.10 15.86 18.69
CA LEU A 173 -22.19 16.31 19.74
C LEU A 173 -22.97 16.90 20.93
N GLU A 174 -24.02 17.67 20.64
CA GLU A 174 -24.86 18.26 21.69
C GLU A 174 -25.61 17.20 22.47
N ALA A 175 -26.21 16.21 21.79
CA ALA A 175 -26.87 15.08 22.44
C ALA A 175 -25.92 14.30 23.33
N ALA A 176 -24.73 13.97 22.83
CA ALA A 176 -23.71 13.26 23.60
C ALA A 176 -23.26 14.03 24.85
N LYS A 177 -23.17 15.36 24.77
CA LYS A 177 -22.88 16.22 25.95
C LYS A 177 -24.00 16.21 26.96
N LEU A 178 -25.26 16.23 26.53
CA LEU A 178 -26.43 16.11 27.42
C LEU A 178 -26.43 14.77 28.17
N ASP A 179 -25.96 13.70 27.50
CA ASP A 179 -25.76 12.37 28.09
C ASP A 179 -24.50 12.26 28.97
N GLY A 180 -23.79 13.37 29.20
CA GLY A 180 -22.61 13.44 30.07
C GLY A 180 -21.34 12.87 29.43
N ALA A 181 -21.28 12.74 28.10
CA ALA A 181 -20.07 12.30 27.42
C ALA A 181 -19.00 13.42 27.44
N ASN A 182 -17.80 13.08 27.92
CA ASN A 182 -16.62 13.93 27.73
C ASN A 182 -16.07 13.78 26.31
N SER A 183 -15.09 14.62 25.94
CA SER A 183 -14.51 14.64 24.58
C SER A 183 -13.95 13.27 24.16
N TRP A 184 -13.31 12.53 25.07
CA TRP A 184 -12.78 11.20 24.77
C TRP A 184 -13.88 10.17 24.54
N LYS A 185 -14.91 10.18 25.40
CA LYS A 185 -16.08 9.32 25.26
C LYS A 185 -16.83 9.61 23.96
N PHE A 186 -17.02 10.87 23.60
CA PHE A 186 -17.60 11.23 22.31
C PHE A 186 -16.79 10.68 21.13
N PHE A 187 -15.46 10.81 21.18
CA PHE A 187 -14.60 10.28 20.11
C PHE A 187 -14.72 8.75 19.98
N VAL A 188 -14.60 8.02 21.08
CA VAL A 188 -14.53 6.54 21.06
C VAL A 188 -15.89 5.89 20.86
N ASP A 189 -16.93 6.37 21.58
CA ASP A 189 -18.24 5.70 21.63
C ASP A 189 -19.19 6.16 20.52
N PHE A 190 -18.99 7.36 19.95
CA PHE A 190 -19.86 7.92 18.92
C PHE A 190 -19.14 8.09 17.59
N LEU A 191 -18.04 8.83 17.56
CA LEU A 191 -17.42 9.25 16.32
C LEU A 191 -16.67 8.11 15.62
N LEU A 192 -15.90 7.31 16.33
CA LEU A 192 -15.21 6.16 15.75
C LEU A 192 -16.17 5.11 15.18
N PRO A 193 -17.24 4.69 15.88
CA PRO A 193 -18.23 3.78 15.31
C PRO A 193 -18.91 4.32 14.06
N LEU A 194 -19.21 5.62 14.02
CA LEU A 194 -19.80 6.28 12.85
C LEU A 194 -18.82 6.32 11.67
N SER A 195 -17.52 6.36 11.97
CA SER A 195 -16.42 6.48 10.99
C SER A 195 -15.94 5.15 10.44
N LYS A 196 -16.54 4.00 10.76
CA LYS A 196 -16.03 2.66 10.39
C LYS A 196 -15.73 2.52 8.91
N THR A 197 -16.63 2.99 8.05
CA THR A 197 -16.45 2.93 6.59
C THR A 197 -15.28 3.80 6.13
N MET A 198 -15.14 5.00 6.69
CA MET A 198 -14.02 5.90 6.41
C MET A 198 -12.69 5.31 6.90
N ILE A 199 -12.67 4.75 8.11
CA ILE A 199 -11.50 4.09 8.70
C ILE A 199 -11.06 2.92 7.80
N ALA A 200 -12.00 2.06 7.38
CA ALA A 200 -11.70 0.94 6.50
C ALA A 200 -11.16 1.39 5.14
N ALA A 201 -11.80 2.38 4.52
CA ALA A 201 -11.35 2.94 3.24
C ALA A 201 -9.94 3.55 3.34
N MET A 202 -9.69 4.35 4.36
CA MET A 202 -8.38 4.96 4.57
C MET A 202 -7.32 3.94 4.96
N PHE A 203 -7.68 2.90 5.72
CA PHE A 203 -6.76 1.82 6.04
C PHE A 203 -6.30 1.08 4.78
N ILE A 204 -7.23 0.68 3.91
CA ILE A 204 -6.91 0.01 2.64
C ILE A 204 -6.03 0.91 1.77
N PHE A 205 -6.39 2.19 1.64
CA PHE A 205 -5.62 3.13 0.84
C PHE A 205 -4.18 3.30 1.36
N MET A 206 -4.01 3.45 2.67
CA MET A 206 -2.70 3.61 3.30
C MET A 206 -1.91 2.31 3.35
N PHE A 207 -2.58 1.15 3.40
CA PHE A 207 -1.94 -0.15 3.28
C PHE A 207 -1.33 -0.33 1.89
N VAL A 208 -2.10 -0.08 0.83
CA VAL A 208 -1.60 -0.15 -0.55
C VAL A 208 -0.46 0.85 -0.77
N TYR A 209 -0.58 2.07 -0.23
CA TYR A 209 0.51 3.05 -0.26
C TYR A 209 1.79 2.50 0.40
N GLY A 210 1.69 1.93 1.61
CA GLY A 210 2.83 1.35 2.32
C GLY A 210 3.42 0.12 1.63
N TYR A 211 2.56 -0.74 1.09
CA TYR A 211 2.96 -1.97 0.40
C TYR A 211 3.72 -1.70 -0.90
N SER A 212 3.32 -0.69 -1.65
CA SER A 212 3.92 -0.33 -2.94
C SER A 212 5.20 0.50 -2.83
N GLN A 213 5.70 0.78 -1.61
CA GLN A 213 6.93 1.55 -1.43
C GLN A 213 8.16 0.75 -1.91
N TYR A 214 8.95 1.40 -2.78
CA TYR A 214 10.21 0.87 -3.28
C TYR A 214 11.41 1.67 -2.78
N LEU A 215 11.40 2.98 -3.05
CA LEU A 215 12.55 3.85 -2.80
C LEU A 215 12.85 4.00 -1.30
N TRP A 216 11.81 4.05 -0.47
CA TRP A 216 11.95 4.19 0.97
C TRP A 216 12.66 2.99 1.61
N PRO A 217 12.18 1.73 1.46
CA PRO A 217 12.90 0.57 1.99
C PRO A 217 14.29 0.42 1.40
N LEU A 218 14.49 0.73 0.10
CA LEU A 218 15.77 0.63 -0.57
C LEU A 218 16.87 1.48 0.09
N ILE A 219 16.51 2.65 0.60
CA ILE A 219 17.47 3.56 1.25
C ILE A 219 17.62 3.25 2.73
N MET A 220 16.52 2.82 3.39
CA MET A 220 16.51 2.58 4.83
C MET A 220 17.10 1.23 5.26
N THR A 221 17.22 0.27 4.32
CA THR A 221 17.69 -1.07 4.63
C THR A 221 18.86 -1.49 3.75
N THR A 222 20.00 -1.71 4.36
CA THR A 222 21.18 -2.35 3.75
C THR A 222 21.24 -3.84 4.07
N ASP A 223 20.54 -4.28 5.11
CA ASP A 223 20.40 -5.68 5.51
C ASP A 223 19.23 -6.32 4.76
N GLU A 224 19.54 -7.37 4.00
CA GLU A 224 18.57 -8.11 3.17
C GLU A 224 17.39 -8.68 3.96
N LYS A 225 17.59 -8.93 5.25
CA LYS A 225 16.55 -9.40 6.17
C LYS A 225 15.28 -8.52 6.16
N TYR A 226 15.43 -7.24 5.86
CA TYR A 226 14.33 -6.27 5.86
C TYR A 226 13.80 -5.93 4.46
N TRP A 227 14.30 -6.59 3.42
CA TRP A 227 13.87 -6.31 2.07
C TRP A 227 12.39 -6.61 1.87
N THR A 228 11.75 -5.75 1.09
CA THR A 228 10.32 -5.84 0.75
C THR A 228 10.09 -6.52 -0.59
N VAL A 229 8.86 -6.95 -0.84
CA VAL A 229 8.48 -7.62 -2.09
C VAL A 229 8.77 -6.77 -3.32
N VAL A 230 8.56 -5.45 -3.24
CA VAL A 230 8.83 -4.55 -4.38
C VAL A 230 10.33 -4.43 -4.67
N MET A 231 11.19 -4.49 -3.65
CA MET A 231 12.64 -4.61 -3.83
C MET A 231 13.01 -5.94 -4.47
N GLY A 232 12.39 -7.03 -4.03
CA GLY A 232 12.61 -8.37 -4.57
C GLY A 232 12.31 -8.49 -6.06
N MET A 233 11.32 -7.78 -6.58
CA MET A 233 11.04 -7.72 -8.01
C MET A 233 12.29 -7.32 -8.82
N LYS A 234 12.98 -6.25 -8.40
CA LYS A 234 14.18 -5.77 -9.11
C LYS A 234 15.26 -6.84 -9.16
N ILE A 235 15.47 -7.57 -8.06
CA ILE A 235 16.50 -8.62 -7.98
C ILE A 235 16.18 -9.76 -8.93
N ILE A 236 14.97 -10.28 -8.91
CA ILE A 236 14.51 -11.36 -9.79
C ILE A 236 14.63 -10.97 -11.26
N PHE A 237 14.44 -9.70 -11.60
CA PHE A 237 14.64 -9.20 -12.96
C PHE A 237 16.12 -9.05 -13.33
N GLN A 238 17.01 -8.69 -12.41
CA GLN A 238 18.44 -8.50 -12.65
C GLN A 238 19.22 -9.82 -12.77
N GLU A 239 18.98 -10.79 -11.89
CA GLU A 239 19.71 -12.07 -11.87
C GLU A 239 19.71 -12.84 -13.21
N SER A 240 18.73 -12.58 -14.06
CA SER A 240 18.62 -13.27 -15.36
C SER A 240 19.56 -12.76 -16.45
N TYR A 241 20.17 -11.59 -16.26
CA TYR A 241 21.10 -11.03 -17.25
C TYR A 241 22.57 -11.41 -16.97
N GLU A 242 22.88 -11.77 -15.72
CA GLU A 242 24.28 -11.97 -15.28
C GLU A 242 24.74 -13.44 -15.33
N GLY A 243 23.84 -14.40 -15.38
CA GLY A 243 24.19 -15.83 -15.15
C GLY A 243 24.35 -16.73 -16.37
N GLY A 244 24.18 -16.25 -17.61
CA GLY A 244 24.25 -17.13 -18.82
C GLY A 244 23.20 -18.24 -18.89
N ASN A 245 22.34 -18.36 -17.91
CA ASN A 245 21.22 -19.29 -17.85
C ASN A 245 20.00 -18.72 -18.59
N LEU A 246 19.12 -19.60 -19.08
CA LEU A 246 17.86 -19.20 -19.68
C LEU A 246 17.05 -18.32 -18.70
N PRO A 247 16.48 -17.21 -19.17
CA PRO A 247 15.70 -16.32 -18.30
C PRO A 247 14.54 -17.09 -17.66
N ARG A 248 14.39 -17.00 -16.34
CA ARG A 248 13.32 -17.66 -15.57
C ARG A 248 12.02 -16.87 -15.64
N VAL A 249 11.43 -16.84 -16.84
CA VAL A 249 10.28 -15.98 -17.17
C VAL A 249 9.01 -16.41 -16.41
N ALA A 250 8.78 -17.72 -16.26
CA ALA A 250 7.63 -18.25 -15.51
C ALA A 250 7.68 -17.82 -14.03
N GLU A 251 8.85 -17.94 -13.40
CA GLU A 251 9.04 -17.51 -12.00
C GLU A 251 8.81 -15.99 -11.83
N ARG A 252 9.25 -15.18 -12.79
CA ARG A 252 9.00 -13.73 -12.77
C ARG A 252 7.51 -13.42 -12.82
N PHE A 253 6.78 -14.07 -13.71
CA PHE A 253 5.32 -13.91 -13.75
C PHE A 253 4.66 -14.39 -12.46
N SER A 254 5.09 -15.53 -11.91
CA SER A 254 4.59 -16.01 -10.61
C SER A 254 4.85 -15.01 -9.49
N TYR A 255 6.04 -14.41 -9.44
CA TYR A 255 6.37 -13.39 -8.45
C TYR A 255 5.52 -12.12 -8.61
N ILE A 256 5.32 -11.65 -9.86
CA ILE A 256 4.48 -10.50 -10.15
C ILE A 256 3.05 -10.76 -9.67
N ILE A 257 2.48 -11.91 -10.02
CA ILE A 257 1.10 -12.26 -9.61
C ILE A 257 0.98 -12.33 -8.09
N LEU A 258 1.92 -12.98 -7.41
CA LEU A 258 1.95 -13.01 -5.93
C LEU A 258 2.05 -11.61 -5.33
N SER A 259 2.82 -10.72 -5.94
CA SER A 259 3.00 -9.36 -5.43
C SER A 259 1.78 -8.45 -5.60
N MET A 260 0.79 -8.86 -6.42
CA MET A 260 -0.47 -8.14 -6.64
C MET A 260 -1.56 -8.52 -5.64
N ILE A 261 -1.38 -9.63 -4.93
CA ILE A 261 -2.33 -10.15 -3.93
C ILE A 261 -2.05 -9.54 -2.57
#